data_f6ae4a68cd61e0578ebd04227e00ab75
#
_entry.id   f6ae4a68cd61e0578ebd04227e00ab75
#
_cell.length_a   1.000
_cell.length_b   1.000
_cell.length_c   1.000
_cell.angle_alpha   90.00
_cell.angle_beta   90.00
_cell.angle_gamma   90.00
#
_symmetry.space_group_name_H-M   'P 1'
#
loop_
_entity.id
_entity.type
_entity.pdbx_description
1 polymer ?
#
loop_
_entity_poly.entity_id
_entity_poly.type
_entity_poly.pdbx_seq_one_letter_code
_entity_poly.pdbx_strand_id
1 'polypeptide(L)'
;TVDKFGEENIELINQKASAGYANSYSDFEFIENLPKFQLPFLHFTGTHRAFEIKGDSMLPLTSGSIVIGKFIENFDFLKDGKTYVILTKEDGIVYKRIEVLNNSIKLISDNKTYDPYNIDKSDVIEIWEAIAFFSHDFPNPENEYKNIKNHINNLYSNLDELKNKL
;
A
#
# COMPACT_ATOMS: atom_id res chain seq x y z
N THR A 1 19.41 3.25 -6.08
CA THR A 1 20.79 3.08 -6.66
C THR A 1 20.70 3.00 -8.17
N VAL A 2 21.81 3.29 -8.86
CA VAL A 2 21.91 3.15 -10.32
C VAL A 2 22.86 1.98 -10.65
N ASP A 3 22.61 1.33 -11.78
CA ASP A 3 23.50 0.29 -12.28
C ASP A 3 24.71 0.87 -13.04
N LYS A 4 25.59 0.00 -13.57
CA LYS A 4 26.76 0.38 -14.35
C LYS A 4 26.46 1.09 -15.68
N PHE A 5 25.20 1.08 -16.13
CA PHE A 5 24.73 1.76 -17.34
C PHE A 5 23.98 3.06 -17.04
N GLY A 6 23.84 3.43 -15.73
CA GLY A 6 23.09 4.61 -15.30
C GLY A 6 21.58 4.40 -15.18
N GLU A 7 21.11 3.16 -15.31
CA GLU A 7 19.71 2.81 -15.13
C GLU A 7 19.36 2.71 -13.64
N GLU A 8 18.21 3.22 -13.25
CA GLU A 8 17.78 3.22 -11.86
C GLU A 8 17.32 1.83 -11.41
N ASN A 9 17.91 1.34 -10.32
CA ASN A 9 17.49 0.12 -9.67
C ASN A 9 16.33 0.41 -8.71
N ILE A 10 15.41 -0.54 -8.60
CA ILE A 10 14.34 -0.55 -7.61
C ILE A 10 14.72 -1.57 -6.54
N GLU A 11 15.00 -1.11 -5.33
CA GLU A 11 15.27 -1.96 -4.19
C GLU A 11 13.98 -2.59 -3.68
N LEU A 12 14.01 -3.91 -3.42
CA LEU A 12 12.87 -4.67 -2.90
C LEU A 12 12.98 -4.85 -1.39
N ILE A 13 12.03 -4.27 -0.66
CA ILE A 13 11.82 -4.49 0.76
C ILE A 13 10.84 -5.66 0.90
N ASN A 14 11.38 -6.88 1.03
CA ASN A 14 10.55 -8.06 1.31
C ASN A 14 10.18 -8.14 2.79
N GLN A 15 9.31 -9.07 3.16
CA GLN A 15 8.86 -9.23 4.55
C GLN A 15 10.00 -9.48 5.54
N LYS A 16 11.06 -10.17 5.12
CA LYS A 16 12.25 -10.42 5.97
C LYS A 16 13.04 -9.14 6.20
N ALA A 17 13.15 -8.28 5.18
CA ALA A 17 13.88 -7.02 5.26
C ALA A 17 13.07 -5.91 5.96
N SER A 18 11.76 -6.04 6.06
CA SER A 18 10.86 -5.00 6.56
C SER A 18 11.22 -4.49 7.96
N ALA A 19 11.48 -5.39 8.91
CA ALA A 19 11.87 -4.99 10.27
C ALA A 19 13.27 -4.33 10.32
N GLY A 20 14.21 -4.84 9.52
CA GLY A 20 15.53 -4.24 9.35
C GLY A 20 15.46 -2.86 8.70
N TYR A 21 14.61 -2.73 7.68
CA TYR A 21 14.39 -1.48 6.98
C TYR A 21 13.86 -0.37 7.90
N ALA A 22 12.92 -0.67 8.77
CA ALA A 22 12.40 0.32 9.73
C ALA A 22 13.49 0.92 10.64
N ASN A 23 14.54 0.17 10.91
CA ASN A 23 15.68 0.61 11.73
C ASN A 23 16.85 1.19 10.92
N SER A 24 16.95 0.87 9.63
CA SER A 24 18.11 1.16 8.77
C SER A 24 17.70 1.78 7.42
N TYR A 25 16.55 2.45 7.35
CA TYR A 25 16.02 3.07 6.13
C TYR A 25 16.96 4.11 5.50
N SER A 26 17.82 4.75 6.29
CA SER A 26 18.84 5.71 5.87
C SER A 26 20.26 5.12 5.76
N ASP A 27 20.43 3.84 6.09
CA ASP A 27 21.73 3.16 6.01
C ASP A 27 21.98 2.71 4.57
N PHE A 28 22.95 3.34 3.94
CA PHE A 28 23.34 3.08 2.55
C PHE A 28 23.78 1.61 2.35
N GLU A 29 24.56 1.05 3.27
CA GLU A 29 25.07 -0.31 3.18
C GLU A 29 23.90 -1.32 3.27
N PHE A 30 22.93 -1.07 4.13
CA PHE A 30 21.73 -1.89 4.22
C PHE A 30 20.94 -1.85 2.91
N ILE A 31 20.68 -0.65 2.37
CA ILE A 31 19.94 -0.46 1.11
C ILE A 31 20.66 -1.10 -0.07
N GLU A 32 21.97 -1.00 -0.12
CA GLU A 32 22.79 -1.56 -1.20
C GLU A 32 22.72 -3.09 -1.25
N ASN A 33 22.55 -3.75 -0.11
CA ASN A 33 22.45 -5.19 0.00
C ASN A 33 21.03 -5.76 -0.25
N LEU A 34 20.02 -4.90 -0.42
CA LEU A 34 18.67 -5.36 -0.75
C LEU A 34 18.62 -5.98 -2.17
N PRO A 35 17.72 -6.96 -2.39
CA PRO A 35 17.43 -7.43 -3.74
C PRO A 35 17.00 -6.26 -4.62
N LYS A 36 17.47 -6.24 -5.87
CA LYS A 36 17.22 -5.17 -6.84
C LYS A 36 16.69 -5.74 -8.13
N PHE A 37 15.83 -4.97 -8.80
CA PHE A 37 15.36 -5.26 -10.14
C PHE A 37 15.16 -3.97 -10.94
N GLN A 38 14.97 -4.10 -12.23
CA GLN A 38 14.69 -3.01 -13.15
C GLN A 38 13.39 -3.29 -13.89
N LEU A 39 12.67 -2.23 -14.22
CA LEU A 39 11.46 -2.29 -15.03
C LEU A 39 11.64 -1.41 -16.27
N PRO A 40 12.21 -1.94 -17.37
CA PRO A 40 12.60 -1.15 -18.54
C PRO A 40 11.45 -0.43 -19.24
N PHE A 41 10.22 -0.86 -18.99
CA PHE A 41 8.99 -0.27 -19.54
C PHE A 41 8.38 0.83 -18.66
N LEU A 42 8.94 1.07 -17.47
CA LEU A 42 8.51 2.11 -16.56
C LEU A 42 9.58 3.20 -16.48
N HIS A 43 9.39 4.25 -17.26
CA HIS A 43 10.25 5.44 -17.19
C HIS A 43 9.72 6.40 -16.14
N PHE A 44 10.03 6.12 -14.88
CA PHE A 44 9.67 6.99 -13.78
C PHE A 44 10.80 7.97 -13.47
N THR A 45 10.43 9.20 -13.11
CA THR A 45 11.36 10.20 -12.58
C THR A 45 11.32 10.19 -11.06
N GLY A 46 12.47 10.22 -10.39
CA GLY A 46 12.61 10.25 -8.94
C GLY A 46 12.97 8.88 -8.35
N THR A 47 13.11 8.81 -7.05
CA THR A 47 13.51 7.59 -6.34
C THR A 47 12.34 6.63 -6.16
N HIS A 48 12.57 5.35 -6.45
CA HIS A 48 11.56 4.30 -6.36
C HIS A 48 12.03 3.17 -5.45
N ARG A 49 11.09 2.55 -4.75
CA ARG A 49 11.27 1.29 -4.01
C ARG A 49 10.07 0.39 -4.17
N ALA A 50 10.31 -0.89 -4.02
CA ALA A 50 9.28 -1.91 -4.04
C ALA A 50 9.10 -2.49 -2.63
N PHE A 51 7.86 -2.69 -2.23
CA PHE A 51 7.48 -3.16 -0.89
C PHE A 51 6.59 -4.38 -1.01
N GLU A 52 6.99 -5.48 -0.40
CA GLU A 52 6.13 -6.65 -0.29
C GLU A 52 5.07 -6.40 0.79
N ILE A 53 3.81 -6.48 0.39
CA ILE A 53 2.66 -6.19 1.26
C ILE A 53 2.28 -7.42 2.07
N LYS A 54 1.94 -7.21 3.34
CA LYS A 54 1.46 -8.24 4.26
C LYS A 54 0.03 -7.96 4.71
N GLY A 55 -0.75 -9.05 4.85
CA GLY A 55 -2.12 -8.98 5.35
C GLY A 55 -3.15 -8.73 4.25
N ASP A 56 -4.36 -8.42 4.66
CA ASP A 56 -5.55 -8.30 3.81
C ASP A 56 -6.27 -6.94 3.95
N SER A 57 -5.60 -5.97 4.55
CA SER A 57 -6.20 -4.65 4.81
C SER A 57 -6.45 -3.83 3.55
N MET A 58 -5.81 -4.17 2.43
CA MET A 58 -5.89 -3.44 1.17
C MET A 58 -6.38 -4.31 0.01
N LEU A 59 -7.36 -5.17 0.28
CA LEU A 59 -8.03 -5.96 -0.76
C LEU A 59 -8.60 -5.05 -1.87
N PRO A 60 -8.56 -5.46 -3.14
CA PRO A 60 -8.24 -6.81 -3.64
C PRO A 60 -6.73 -7.14 -3.71
N LEU A 61 -5.85 -6.25 -3.30
CA LEU A 61 -4.41 -6.52 -3.26
C LEU A 61 -4.11 -7.47 -2.10
N THR A 62 -3.68 -8.70 -2.44
CA THR A 62 -3.45 -9.78 -1.48
C THR A 62 -2.05 -9.74 -0.86
N SER A 63 -1.90 -10.41 0.28
CA SER A 63 -0.59 -10.60 0.93
C SER A 63 0.41 -11.26 -0.03
N GLY A 64 1.66 -10.79 -0.04
CA GLY A 64 2.70 -11.20 -0.98
C GLY A 64 2.74 -10.40 -2.28
N SER A 65 1.75 -9.54 -2.53
CA SER A 65 1.84 -8.56 -3.62
C SER A 65 2.95 -7.56 -3.36
N ILE A 66 3.56 -7.06 -4.45
CA ILE A 66 4.63 -6.07 -4.40
C ILE A 66 4.07 -4.74 -4.90
N VAL A 67 4.16 -3.69 -4.09
CA VAL A 67 3.80 -2.31 -4.45
C VAL A 67 5.07 -1.54 -4.76
N ILE A 68 5.09 -0.87 -5.91
CA ILE A 68 6.16 0.05 -6.30
C ILE A 68 5.74 1.45 -5.87
N GLY A 69 6.55 2.06 -5.02
CA GLY A 69 6.34 3.39 -4.49
C GLY A 69 7.33 4.39 -5.07
N LYS A 70 6.86 5.59 -5.35
CA LYS A 70 7.66 6.77 -5.64
C LYS A 70 7.82 7.58 -4.37
N PHE A 71 9.05 7.96 -4.03
CA PHE A 71 9.35 8.75 -2.84
C PHE A 71 8.70 10.13 -2.89
N ILE A 72 8.10 10.55 -1.78
CA ILE A 72 7.49 11.86 -1.58
C ILE A 72 8.32 12.66 -0.59
N GLU A 73 8.95 13.72 -1.06
CA GLU A 73 9.85 14.55 -0.25
C GLU A 73 9.09 15.51 0.69
N ASN A 74 7.87 15.94 0.30
CA ASN A 74 7.09 16.91 1.05
C ASN A 74 5.62 16.47 1.14
N PHE A 75 5.03 16.61 2.31
CA PHE A 75 3.61 16.33 2.56
C PHE A 75 2.65 17.16 1.69
N ASP A 76 3.09 18.30 1.17
CA ASP A 76 2.29 19.14 0.28
C ASP A 76 1.96 18.44 -1.08
N PHE A 77 2.73 17.41 -1.44
CA PHE A 77 2.49 16.62 -2.63
C PHE A 77 1.52 15.45 -2.42
N LEU A 78 1.08 15.21 -1.17
CA LEU A 78 0.11 14.17 -0.88
C LEU A 78 -1.26 14.51 -1.44
N LYS A 79 -1.97 13.48 -1.88
CA LYS A 79 -3.30 13.59 -2.49
C LYS A 79 -4.27 12.66 -1.78
N ASP A 80 -5.41 13.21 -1.38
CA ASP A 80 -6.51 12.46 -0.81
C ASP A 80 -7.00 11.36 -1.75
N GLY A 81 -7.35 10.23 -1.16
CA GLY A 81 -7.87 9.08 -1.89
C GLY A 81 -6.84 8.24 -2.63
N LYS A 82 -5.59 8.67 -2.70
CA LYS A 82 -4.48 7.88 -3.23
C LYS A 82 -3.95 6.89 -2.19
N THR A 83 -3.25 5.86 -2.67
CA THR A 83 -2.63 4.85 -1.82
C THR A 83 -1.13 5.09 -1.68
N TYR A 84 -0.62 4.86 -0.48
CA TYR A 84 0.78 5.07 -0.14
C TYR A 84 1.33 3.92 0.68
N VAL A 85 2.60 3.64 0.50
CA VAL A 85 3.40 2.89 1.48
C VAL A 85 4.03 3.92 2.41
N ILE A 86 3.83 3.74 3.70
CA ILE A 86 4.25 4.68 4.74
C ILE A 86 5.09 3.94 5.75
N LEU A 87 6.28 4.44 6.02
CA LEU A 87 7.12 3.99 7.13
C LEU A 87 6.84 4.89 8.33
N THR A 88 6.35 4.30 9.42
CA THR A 88 6.05 4.99 10.67
C THR A 88 6.96 4.52 11.79
N LYS A 89 7.04 5.32 12.86
CA LYS A 89 7.83 4.98 14.06
C LYS A 89 7.28 3.79 14.82
N GLU A 90 5.95 3.65 14.87
CA GLU A 90 5.28 2.65 15.70
C GLU A 90 4.85 1.42 14.90
N ASP A 91 4.20 1.61 13.75
CA ASP A 91 3.62 0.51 12.97
C ASP A 91 4.59 -0.10 11.96
N GLY A 92 5.78 0.50 11.78
CA GLY A 92 6.72 0.12 10.72
C GLY A 92 6.16 0.46 9.34
N ILE A 93 6.24 -0.49 8.39
CA ILE A 93 5.76 -0.30 7.03
C ILE A 93 4.28 -0.65 6.94
N VAL A 94 3.45 0.32 6.52
CA VAL A 94 2.03 0.13 6.24
C VAL A 94 1.69 0.56 4.83
N TYR A 95 0.74 -0.12 4.19
CA TYR A 95 0.17 0.27 2.89
C TYR A 95 -1.29 0.63 3.08
N LYS A 96 -1.65 1.89 2.81
CA LYS A 96 -2.98 2.45 3.09
C LYS A 96 -3.39 3.50 2.06
N ARG A 97 -4.69 3.73 1.97
CA ARG A 97 -5.26 4.93 1.37
C ARG A 97 -5.23 6.06 2.38
N ILE A 98 -5.02 7.29 1.94
CA ILE A 98 -4.89 8.42 2.86
C ILE A 98 -5.94 9.50 2.63
N GLU A 99 -6.19 10.25 3.70
CA GLU A 99 -6.82 11.56 3.72
C GLU A 99 -5.90 12.51 4.52
N VAL A 100 -5.51 13.61 3.89
CA VAL A 100 -4.54 14.56 4.46
C VAL A 100 -5.28 15.53 5.38
N LEU A 101 -4.85 15.59 6.63
CA LEU A 101 -5.35 16.53 7.62
C LEU A 101 -4.26 17.57 7.94
N ASN A 102 -4.59 18.62 8.71
CA ASN A 102 -3.64 19.70 8.99
C ASN A 102 -2.32 19.19 9.58
N ASN A 103 -2.37 18.49 10.72
CA ASN A 103 -1.18 17.98 11.43
C ASN A 103 -1.05 16.47 11.40
N SER A 104 -1.99 15.75 10.81
CA SER A 104 -2.05 14.31 10.79
C SER A 104 -2.40 13.78 9.40
N ILE A 105 -2.29 12.47 9.23
CA ILE A 105 -2.73 11.74 8.07
C ILE A 105 -3.67 10.65 8.56
N LYS A 106 -4.88 10.60 7.99
CA LYS A 106 -5.81 9.52 8.25
C LYS A 106 -5.49 8.37 7.31
N LEU A 107 -5.26 7.22 7.88
CA LEU A 107 -4.96 5.96 7.19
C LEU A 107 -6.24 5.14 7.06
N ILE A 108 -6.57 4.76 5.84
CA ILE A 108 -7.82 4.09 5.49
C ILE A 108 -7.50 2.78 4.79
N SER A 109 -8.04 1.69 5.32
CA SER A 109 -7.98 0.38 4.67
C SER A 109 -9.07 0.27 3.61
N ASP A 110 -8.75 -0.33 2.45
CA ASP A 110 -9.76 -0.63 1.45
C ASP A 110 -10.68 -1.78 1.92
N ASN A 111 -10.15 -2.72 2.71
CA ASN A 111 -10.94 -3.70 3.45
C ASN A 111 -11.65 -3.03 4.63
N LYS A 112 -12.97 -2.91 4.56
CA LYS A 112 -13.81 -2.20 5.54
C LYS A 112 -13.96 -2.89 6.89
N THR A 113 -13.38 -4.07 7.08
CA THR A 113 -13.29 -4.71 8.40
C THR A 113 -12.26 -4.04 9.32
N TYR A 114 -11.40 -3.19 8.76
CA TYR A 114 -10.41 -2.42 9.48
C TYR A 114 -10.87 -0.97 9.62
N ASP A 115 -10.98 -0.48 10.83
CA ASP A 115 -11.30 0.92 11.10
C ASP A 115 -10.16 1.85 10.67
N PRO A 116 -10.48 3.03 10.11
CA PRO A 116 -9.48 4.04 9.81
C PRO A 116 -8.93 4.65 11.11
N TYR A 117 -7.66 5.04 11.09
CA TYR A 117 -7.00 5.70 12.20
C TYR A 117 -6.10 6.84 11.74
N ASN A 118 -5.73 7.72 12.66
CA ASN A 118 -4.89 8.87 12.37
C ASN A 118 -3.47 8.65 12.91
N ILE A 119 -2.48 9.13 12.15
CA ILE A 119 -1.09 9.25 12.60
C ILE A 119 -0.65 10.70 12.51
N ASP A 120 0.18 11.17 13.42
CA ASP A 120 0.78 12.47 13.33
C ASP A 120 1.83 12.51 12.22
N LYS A 121 1.92 13.63 11.48
CA LYS A 121 2.94 13.80 10.43
C LYS A 121 4.36 13.65 10.97
N SER A 122 4.58 13.98 12.26
CA SER A 122 5.87 13.81 12.95
C SER A 122 6.28 12.36 13.18
N ASP A 123 5.34 11.41 13.08
CA ASP A 123 5.59 9.98 13.23
C ASP A 123 5.85 9.27 11.92
N VAL A 124 5.65 9.97 10.80
CA VAL A 124 6.00 9.49 9.47
C VAL A 124 7.50 9.67 9.25
N ILE A 125 8.18 8.58 8.92
CA ILE A 125 9.61 8.55 8.60
C ILE A 125 9.81 8.70 7.09
N GLU A 126 9.08 7.91 6.31
CA GLU A 126 9.08 7.95 4.84
C GLU A 126 7.66 7.74 4.31
N ILE A 127 7.38 8.33 3.16
CA ILE A 127 6.12 8.14 2.46
C ILE A 127 6.37 7.96 0.96
N TRP A 128 5.69 6.97 0.37
CA TRP A 128 5.89 6.54 -1.01
C TRP A 128 4.53 6.44 -1.70
N GLU A 129 4.28 7.24 -2.74
CA GLU A 129 3.07 7.12 -3.55
C GLU A 129 3.09 5.80 -4.32
N ALA A 130 2.07 4.98 -4.16
CA ALA A 130 1.93 3.74 -4.93
C ALA A 130 1.64 4.07 -6.40
N ILE A 131 2.53 3.66 -7.29
CA ILE A 131 2.45 3.96 -8.72
C ILE A 131 2.21 2.72 -9.58
N ALA A 132 2.59 1.55 -9.09
CA ALA A 132 2.36 0.26 -9.74
C ALA A 132 2.32 -0.86 -8.70
N PHE A 133 1.79 -2.00 -9.08
CA PHE A 133 1.86 -3.19 -8.26
C PHE A 133 2.06 -4.44 -9.12
N PHE A 134 2.60 -5.48 -8.49
CA PHE A 134 2.73 -6.82 -9.04
C PHE A 134 2.07 -7.81 -8.08
N SER A 135 1.19 -8.65 -8.59
CA SER A 135 0.51 -9.68 -7.80
C SER A 135 0.67 -11.04 -8.46
N HIS A 136 0.82 -12.07 -7.63
CA HIS A 136 0.78 -13.46 -8.08
C HIS A 136 -0.65 -13.97 -8.29
N ASP A 137 -1.63 -13.27 -7.73
CA ASP A 137 -3.02 -13.65 -7.84
C ASP A 137 -3.65 -13.02 -9.08
N PHE A 138 -4.15 -13.89 -9.96
CA PHE A 138 -4.92 -13.44 -11.10
C PHE A 138 -6.35 -13.09 -10.67
N PRO A 139 -6.93 -11.98 -11.16
CA PRO A 139 -8.32 -11.65 -10.91
C PRO A 139 -9.22 -12.81 -11.32
N ASN A 140 -10.08 -13.26 -10.42
CA ASN A 140 -11.11 -14.24 -10.72
C ASN A 140 -12.49 -13.56 -10.78
N PRO A 141 -13.02 -13.31 -11.98
CA PRO A 141 -14.31 -12.64 -12.15
C PRO A 141 -15.47 -13.35 -11.44
N GLU A 142 -15.43 -14.68 -11.32
CA GLU A 142 -16.48 -15.43 -10.64
C GLU A 142 -16.60 -15.09 -9.15
N ASN A 143 -15.50 -14.78 -8.50
CA ASN A 143 -15.53 -14.40 -7.08
C ASN A 143 -16.17 -13.03 -6.87
N GLU A 144 -15.96 -12.08 -7.77
CA GLU A 144 -16.59 -10.76 -7.71
C GLU A 144 -18.11 -10.88 -7.94
N TYR A 145 -18.52 -11.65 -8.94
CA TYR A 145 -19.96 -11.90 -9.20
C TYR A 145 -20.65 -12.61 -8.03
N LYS A 146 -20.00 -13.61 -7.42
CA LYS A 146 -20.53 -14.29 -6.23
C LYS A 146 -20.69 -13.34 -5.05
N ASN A 147 -19.72 -12.46 -4.81
CA ASN A 147 -19.78 -11.48 -3.73
C ASN A 147 -20.92 -10.49 -3.95
N ILE A 148 -21.05 -9.93 -5.15
CA ILE A 148 -22.15 -9.04 -5.52
C ILE A 148 -23.50 -9.73 -5.36
N LYS A 149 -23.65 -10.95 -5.87
CA LYS A 149 -24.87 -11.74 -5.76
C LYS A 149 -25.27 -12.01 -4.31
N ASN A 150 -24.30 -12.34 -3.46
CA ASN A 150 -24.53 -12.56 -2.02
C ASN A 150 -24.96 -11.27 -1.32
N HIS A 151 -24.36 -10.13 -1.64
CA HIS A 151 -24.78 -8.83 -1.10
C HIS A 151 -26.20 -8.47 -1.52
N ILE A 152 -26.55 -8.69 -2.78
CA ILE A 152 -27.89 -8.45 -3.29
C ILE A 152 -28.91 -9.35 -2.58
N ASN A 153 -28.63 -10.64 -2.41
CA ASN A 153 -29.51 -11.56 -1.70
C ASN A 153 -29.72 -11.16 -0.24
N ASN A 154 -28.66 -10.72 0.45
CA ASN A 154 -28.75 -10.21 1.83
C ASN A 154 -29.62 -8.94 1.91
N LEU A 155 -29.50 -8.03 0.94
CA LEU A 155 -30.35 -6.84 0.87
C LEU A 155 -31.83 -7.20 0.68
N TYR A 156 -32.13 -8.16 -0.18
CA TYR A 156 -33.52 -8.64 -0.35
C TYR A 156 -34.08 -9.26 0.94
N SER A 157 -33.29 -10.11 1.62
CA SER A 157 -33.70 -10.69 2.90
C SER A 157 -33.98 -9.62 3.96
N ASN A 158 -33.14 -8.62 4.07
CA ASN A 158 -33.36 -7.51 5.01
C ASN A 158 -34.59 -6.67 4.67
N LEU A 159 -34.86 -6.44 3.38
CA LEU A 159 -36.08 -5.75 2.93
C LEU A 159 -37.37 -6.53 3.24
N ASP A 160 -37.34 -7.85 3.07
CA ASP A 160 -38.49 -8.70 3.40
C ASP A 160 -38.77 -8.75 4.91
N GLU A 161 -37.68 -8.78 5.73
CA GLU A 161 -37.81 -8.67 7.19
C GLU A 161 -38.44 -7.32 7.63
N LEU A 162 -38.05 -6.22 6.98
CA LEU A 162 -38.59 -4.90 7.26
C LEU A 162 -40.07 -4.79 6.85
N LYS A 163 -40.44 -5.36 5.71
CA LYS A 163 -41.85 -5.39 5.25
C LYS A 163 -42.73 -6.20 6.18
N ASN A 164 -42.22 -7.28 6.78
CA ASN A 164 -43.00 -8.13 7.70
C ASN A 164 -43.13 -7.53 9.11
N LYS A 165 -42.42 -6.43 9.42
CA LYS A 165 -42.52 -5.71 10.70
C LYS A 165 -43.40 -4.45 10.63
N LEU A 166 -43.89 -4.10 9.44
CA LEU A 166 -44.90 -3.04 9.19
C LEU A 166 -46.29 -3.61 9.06
#